data_98f6b8897b218bc8e32eaf830713d2ac
#
_entry.id   98f6b8897b218bc8e32eaf830713d2ac
#
_cell.length_a   1.000
_cell.length_b   1.000
_cell.length_c   1.000
_cell.angle_alpha   90.00
_cell.angle_beta   90.00
_cell.angle_gamma   90.00
#
_symmetry.space_group_name_H-M   'P 1'
#
loop_
_entity.id
_entity.type
_entity.pdbx_description
1 polymer ?
#
loop_
_entity_poly.entity_id
_entity_poly.type
_entity_poly.pdbx_seq_one_letter_code
_entity_poly.pdbx_strand_id
1 'polypeptide(L)'
;MTEQRQTRILPVQRLNKPLEPNRSIAEWWEEEKSKNTPEAAAVLEAAETLRTSDIPVGFPTETVYGLGADATRSGSVQGIYKAKQRPSDNPLIVHVDSIEMVNRLLNPNGGSPTTKIPAIYEPLISRFWPGALTILLPNPKGSLLAKEVTANLPTFGVRMPSSAFARLLIHVTDRPLAAPSANASTKPSPTTAEHVYHDLQNGGPCGVGVESTVVDGLTNPPAVLRPGGIGIEEIRTCPGWENVQVGYNDSALQGKEAPRSPGMKYRHYSPKARVVLFEAGSDLASVADRVKKDLIGGGGSSNGNANGFSGRKIGIVRTKTWPIALSLSDAETKQTTQASNDGDTLSIHQISVPLGDSSTTVYDVHLGASAESIARGLFATLRSLDAENVDAIYIEGIRDDEGDLAAAVMNRLRKAAEVFVVV
;
A
#
# COMPACT_ATOMS: atom_id res chain seq x y z
N MET A 1 34.15 10.36 3.00
CA MET A 1 33.55 10.10 1.67
C MET A 1 32.45 9.10 1.89
N THR A 2 31.19 9.51 1.77
CA THR A 2 30.05 8.61 1.82
C THR A 2 30.03 7.83 0.50
N GLU A 3 30.37 6.56 0.51
CA GLU A 3 30.17 5.68 -0.64
C GLU A 3 28.71 5.82 -1.10
N GLN A 4 28.54 6.24 -2.32
CA GLN A 4 27.23 6.32 -2.96
C GLN A 4 26.78 4.89 -3.26
N ARG A 5 26.02 4.29 -2.34
CA ARG A 5 25.54 2.91 -2.47
C ARG A 5 24.55 2.84 -3.63
N GLN A 6 24.87 2.00 -4.60
CA GLN A 6 23.94 1.68 -5.69
C GLN A 6 22.96 0.62 -5.20
N THR A 7 21.69 0.92 -5.33
CA THR A 7 20.62 -0.04 -5.11
C THR A 7 20.59 -1.06 -6.28
N ARG A 8 20.39 -2.34 -5.99
CA ARG A 8 20.37 -3.42 -6.98
C ARG A 8 19.02 -4.08 -7.04
N ILE A 9 18.58 -4.44 -8.25
CA ILE A 9 17.41 -5.30 -8.45
C ILE A 9 17.91 -6.73 -8.53
N LEU A 10 17.40 -7.58 -7.65
CA LEU A 10 17.69 -9.00 -7.64
C LEU A 10 16.60 -9.76 -8.41
N PRO A 11 16.96 -10.68 -9.34
CA PRO A 11 15.98 -11.43 -10.12
C PRO A 11 15.30 -12.48 -9.24
N VAL A 12 13.96 -12.43 -9.15
CA VAL A 12 13.16 -13.39 -8.36
C VAL A 12 11.83 -13.77 -9.03
N GLN A 13 11.68 -13.47 -10.33
CA GLN A 13 10.39 -13.62 -11.04
C GLN A 13 9.86 -15.05 -11.01
N ARG A 14 10.73 -16.07 -11.15
CA ARG A 14 10.31 -17.49 -11.09
C ARG A 14 9.81 -17.90 -9.71
N LEU A 15 10.32 -17.25 -8.66
CA LEU A 15 9.94 -17.51 -7.27
C LEU A 15 8.71 -16.69 -6.82
N ASN A 16 8.33 -15.67 -7.57
CA ASN A 16 7.13 -14.88 -7.29
C ASN A 16 5.89 -15.53 -7.91
N LYS A 17 5.62 -16.78 -7.53
CA LYS A 17 4.47 -17.57 -7.98
C LYS A 17 3.69 -18.10 -6.78
N PRO A 18 2.40 -18.41 -6.93
CA PRO A 18 1.66 -19.15 -5.93
C PRO A 18 2.36 -20.46 -5.59
N LEU A 19 2.38 -20.81 -4.31
CA LEU A 19 2.87 -22.10 -3.86
C LEU A 19 1.87 -23.19 -4.24
N GLU A 20 2.37 -24.35 -4.66
CA GLU A 20 1.52 -25.50 -4.97
C GLU A 20 0.73 -25.93 -3.73
N PRO A 21 -0.52 -26.38 -3.90
CA PRO A 21 -1.31 -26.91 -2.78
C PRO A 21 -0.55 -27.99 -2.00
N ASN A 22 -0.61 -27.94 -0.69
CA ASN A 22 0.02 -28.88 0.24
C ASN A 22 1.55 -28.88 0.25
N ARG A 23 2.22 -27.95 -0.41
CA ARG A 23 3.67 -27.80 -0.35
C ARG A 23 4.06 -26.82 0.76
N SER A 24 4.98 -27.20 1.63
CA SER A 24 5.53 -26.30 2.64
C SER A 24 6.58 -25.33 2.04
N ILE A 25 6.75 -24.17 2.67
CA ILE A 25 7.82 -23.21 2.29
C ILE A 25 9.20 -23.84 2.43
N ALA A 26 9.40 -24.64 3.49
CA ALA A 26 10.68 -25.32 3.74
C ALA A 26 11.04 -26.32 2.63
N GLU A 27 10.09 -27.19 2.25
CA GLU A 27 10.31 -28.15 1.13
C GLU A 27 10.59 -27.44 -0.19
N TRP A 28 9.83 -26.38 -0.46
CA TRP A 28 10.06 -25.56 -1.66
C TRP A 28 11.44 -24.92 -1.64
N TRP A 29 11.88 -24.38 -0.50
CA TRP A 29 13.20 -23.78 -0.37
C TRP A 29 14.34 -24.78 -0.60
N GLU A 30 14.28 -25.96 0.02
CA GLU A 30 15.32 -26.98 -0.16
C GLU A 30 15.43 -27.42 -1.62
N GLU A 31 14.34 -27.54 -2.34
CA GLU A 31 14.36 -27.81 -3.79
C GLU A 31 14.96 -26.66 -4.59
N GLU A 32 14.53 -25.41 -4.37
CA GLU A 32 15.05 -24.26 -5.12
C GLU A 32 16.54 -24.03 -4.83
N LYS A 33 16.95 -24.19 -3.59
CA LYS A 33 18.35 -24.10 -3.17
C LYS A 33 19.22 -25.15 -3.85
N SER A 34 18.72 -26.38 -4.00
CA SER A 34 19.43 -27.47 -4.67
C SER A 34 19.69 -27.21 -6.16
N LYS A 35 18.83 -26.41 -6.81
CA LYS A 35 18.97 -26.04 -8.23
C LYS A 35 20.07 -25.01 -8.47
N ASN A 36 20.59 -24.37 -7.45
CA ASN A 36 21.67 -23.37 -7.51
C ASN A 36 21.44 -22.28 -8.57
N THR A 37 20.21 -21.76 -8.60
CA THR A 37 19.77 -20.75 -9.59
C THR A 37 20.15 -19.33 -9.16
N PRO A 38 20.23 -18.37 -10.11
CA PRO A 38 20.42 -16.95 -9.77
C PRO A 38 19.39 -16.42 -8.79
N GLU A 39 18.13 -16.88 -8.88
CA GLU A 39 17.08 -16.47 -7.95
C GLU A 39 17.30 -17.03 -6.54
N ALA A 40 17.75 -18.29 -6.40
CA ALA A 40 18.10 -18.85 -5.11
C ALA A 40 19.27 -18.08 -4.47
N ALA A 41 20.28 -17.73 -5.27
CA ALA A 41 21.39 -16.88 -4.82
C ALA A 41 20.89 -15.48 -4.39
N ALA A 42 19.97 -14.89 -5.13
CA ALA A 42 19.37 -13.60 -4.80
C ALA A 42 18.60 -13.63 -3.47
N VAL A 43 17.84 -14.71 -3.19
CA VAL A 43 17.15 -14.90 -1.91
C VAL A 43 18.14 -15.02 -0.75
N LEU A 44 19.21 -15.79 -0.93
CA LEU A 44 20.29 -15.93 0.08
C LEU A 44 20.95 -14.59 0.38
N GLU A 45 21.28 -13.83 -0.65
CA GLU A 45 21.88 -12.50 -0.52
C GLU A 45 20.95 -11.52 0.20
N ALA A 46 19.66 -11.49 -0.16
CA ALA A 46 18.67 -10.66 0.49
C ALA A 46 18.49 -11.05 1.96
N ALA A 47 18.39 -12.35 2.26
CA ALA A 47 18.27 -12.87 3.62
C ALA A 47 19.50 -12.54 4.48
N GLU A 48 20.71 -12.64 3.91
CA GLU A 48 21.95 -12.26 4.61
C GLU A 48 21.98 -10.76 4.89
N THR A 49 21.60 -9.94 3.91
CA THR A 49 21.48 -8.48 4.10
C THR A 49 20.51 -8.15 5.23
N LEU A 50 19.34 -8.79 5.29
CA LEU A 50 18.35 -8.60 6.34
C LEU A 50 18.88 -8.99 7.74
N ARG A 51 19.68 -10.08 7.83
CA ARG A 51 20.26 -10.54 9.09
C ARG A 51 21.38 -9.66 9.61
N THR A 52 22.24 -9.16 8.74
CA THR A 52 23.53 -8.59 9.13
C THR A 52 23.64 -7.09 8.92
N SER A 53 22.78 -6.49 8.06
CA SER A 53 22.85 -5.07 7.68
C SER A 53 21.69 -4.28 8.29
N ASP A 54 21.90 -2.97 8.43
CA ASP A 54 20.85 -2.01 8.76
C ASP A 54 20.19 -1.39 7.51
N ILE A 55 20.50 -1.97 6.34
CA ILE A 55 19.89 -1.58 5.07
C ILE A 55 18.61 -2.37 4.85
N PRO A 56 17.46 -1.71 4.69
CA PRO A 56 16.22 -2.41 4.42
C PRO A 56 16.20 -2.98 3.01
N VAL A 57 15.45 -4.08 2.83
CA VAL A 57 15.26 -4.78 1.55
C VAL A 57 13.83 -4.62 1.09
N GLY A 58 13.63 -4.15 -0.16
CA GLY A 58 12.32 -4.13 -0.81
C GLY A 58 11.91 -5.51 -1.28
N PHE A 59 10.68 -5.96 -0.98
CA PHE A 59 10.18 -7.25 -1.44
C PHE A 59 8.67 -7.22 -1.75
N PRO A 60 8.21 -8.01 -2.75
CA PRO A 60 6.80 -8.09 -3.10
C PRO A 60 5.97 -8.79 -2.02
N THR A 61 4.77 -8.29 -1.79
CA THR A 61 3.71 -9.04 -1.14
C THR A 61 2.47 -9.06 -2.04
N GLU A 62 1.44 -9.80 -1.68
CA GLU A 62 0.19 -9.79 -2.44
C GLU A 62 -0.55 -8.44 -2.38
N THR A 63 -0.26 -7.62 -1.37
CA THR A 63 -0.91 -6.31 -1.18
C THR A 63 -0.15 -5.18 -1.86
N VAL A 64 0.98 -4.80 -1.30
CA VAL A 64 1.89 -3.76 -1.79
C VAL A 64 3.32 -4.17 -1.48
N TYR A 65 4.30 -3.53 -2.10
CA TYR A 65 5.70 -3.77 -1.75
C TYR A 65 6.01 -3.40 -0.31
N GLY A 66 6.65 -4.32 0.40
CA GLY A 66 7.19 -4.11 1.72
C GLY A 66 8.64 -3.63 1.69
N LEU A 67 8.98 -2.68 2.55
CA LEU A 67 10.37 -2.33 2.87
C LEU A 67 10.76 -3.05 4.15
N GLY A 68 11.40 -4.21 4.01
CA GLY A 68 11.70 -5.13 5.10
C GLY A 68 12.99 -4.82 5.84
N ALA A 69 12.96 -5.02 7.14
CA ALA A 69 14.12 -5.07 8.00
C ALA A 69 13.88 -6.07 9.13
N ASP A 70 14.96 -6.65 9.69
CA ASP A 70 14.87 -7.51 10.87
C ASP A 70 14.18 -6.76 12.03
N ALA A 71 12.99 -7.21 12.40
CA ALA A 71 12.17 -6.58 13.41
C ALA A 71 12.78 -6.67 14.82
N THR A 72 13.79 -7.51 15.02
CA THR A 72 14.47 -7.71 16.32
C THR A 72 15.66 -6.76 16.51
N ARG A 73 16.10 -6.07 15.44
CA ARG A 73 17.28 -5.20 15.44
C ARG A 73 16.89 -3.74 15.32
N SER A 74 17.17 -2.96 16.36
CA SER A 74 16.86 -1.51 16.41
C SER A 74 17.51 -0.73 15.24
N GLY A 75 18.78 -0.99 14.90
CA GLY A 75 19.47 -0.36 13.78
C GLY A 75 18.78 -0.62 12.44
N SER A 76 18.41 -1.88 12.16
CA SER A 76 17.69 -2.27 10.94
C SER A 76 16.32 -1.58 10.83
N VAL A 77 15.55 -1.56 11.91
CA VAL A 77 14.24 -0.88 11.95
C VAL A 77 14.39 0.63 11.75
N GLN A 78 15.39 1.25 12.38
CA GLN A 78 15.70 2.68 12.15
C GLN A 78 16.09 2.95 10.69
N GLY A 79 16.69 1.98 10.00
CA GLY A 79 16.96 2.04 8.55
C GLY A 79 15.69 2.28 7.74
N ILE A 80 14.56 1.61 8.08
CA ILE A 80 13.24 1.86 7.46
C ILE A 80 12.78 3.31 7.68
N TYR A 81 12.82 3.80 8.92
CA TYR A 81 12.38 5.15 9.24
C TYR A 81 13.19 6.22 8.50
N LYS A 82 14.51 6.03 8.41
CA LYS A 82 15.41 6.92 7.65
C LYS A 82 15.10 6.90 6.15
N ALA A 83 14.99 5.71 5.57
CA ALA A 83 14.73 5.56 4.12
C ALA A 83 13.38 6.18 3.71
N LYS A 84 12.37 6.05 4.57
CA LYS A 84 11.01 6.53 4.29
C LYS A 84 10.76 7.96 4.76
N GLN A 85 11.65 8.57 5.54
CA GLN A 85 11.38 9.82 6.30
C GLN A 85 10.07 9.70 7.11
N ARG A 86 9.87 8.53 7.74
CA ARG A 86 8.65 8.18 8.46
C ARG A 86 8.68 8.75 9.89
N PRO A 87 7.55 9.29 10.41
CA PRO A 87 7.44 9.66 11.83
C PRO A 87 7.64 8.44 12.74
N SER A 88 8.45 8.61 13.81
CA SER A 88 8.85 7.53 14.71
C SER A 88 7.74 7.02 15.64
N ASP A 89 6.63 7.78 15.78
CA ASP A 89 5.44 7.39 16.54
C ASP A 89 4.45 6.51 15.76
N ASN A 90 4.77 6.19 14.50
CA ASN A 90 3.92 5.39 13.62
C ASN A 90 4.43 3.94 13.56
N PRO A 91 3.81 2.98 14.25
CA PRO A 91 4.30 1.61 14.39
C PRO A 91 4.42 0.90 13.04
N LEU A 92 5.10 -0.26 13.03
CA LEU A 92 5.32 -1.07 11.85
C LEU A 92 4.60 -2.43 12.00
N ILE A 93 4.11 -2.98 10.89
CA ILE A 93 3.55 -4.33 10.85
C ILE A 93 4.70 -5.32 10.72
N VAL A 94 4.66 -6.34 11.58
CA VAL A 94 5.59 -7.48 11.57
C VAL A 94 5.07 -8.55 10.62
N HIS A 95 5.89 -8.99 9.70
CA HIS A 95 5.58 -10.07 8.76
C HIS A 95 6.28 -11.36 9.22
N VAL A 96 5.54 -12.46 9.19
CA VAL A 96 5.98 -13.79 9.63
C VAL A 96 5.72 -14.82 8.54
N ASP A 97 6.45 -15.93 8.55
CA ASP A 97 6.25 -17.05 7.61
C ASP A 97 5.28 -18.11 8.14
N SER A 98 5.12 -18.18 9.47
CA SER A 98 4.43 -19.29 10.16
C SER A 98 3.82 -18.88 11.51
N ILE A 99 2.91 -19.70 12.03
CA ILE A 99 2.35 -19.57 13.39
C ILE A 99 3.44 -19.80 14.45
N GLU A 100 4.41 -20.67 14.16
CA GLU A 100 5.55 -20.96 15.03
C GLU A 100 6.38 -19.69 15.25
N MET A 101 6.58 -18.87 14.22
CA MET A 101 7.28 -17.59 14.38
C MET A 101 6.47 -16.61 15.23
N VAL A 102 5.14 -16.57 15.10
CA VAL A 102 4.27 -15.78 16.01
C VAL A 102 4.43 -16.25 17.45
N ASN A 103 4.42 -17.56 17.68
CA ASN A 103 4.57 -18.13 19.02
C ASN A 103 5.94 -17.79 19.64
N ARG A 104 7.01 -17.74 18.82
CA ARG A 104 8.34 -17.28 19.29
C ARG A 104 8.29 -15.81 19.76
N LEU A 105 7.56 -14.96 19.06
CA LEU A 105 7.40 -13.55 19.44
C LEU A 105 6.60 -13.36 20.73
N LEU A 106 5.57 -14.20 20.95
CA LEU A 106 4.76 -14.16 22.16
C LEU A 106 5.48 -14.76 23.37
N ASN A 107 6.47 -15.64 23.16
CA ASN A 107 7.19 -16.36 24.20
C ASN A 107 8.72 -16.18 24.06
N PRO A 108 9.24 -14.96 24.29
CA PRO A 108 10.65 -14.62 24.03
C PRO A 108 11.66 -15.38 24.87
N ASN A 109 11.25 -15.90 26.01
CA ASN A 109 12.15 -16.61 26.92
C ASN A 109 12.31 -18.11 26.59
N GLY A 110 11.62 -18.61 25.56
CA GLY A 110 11.59 -20.04 25.24
C GLY A 110 10.81 -20.89 26.28
N GLY A 111 10.90 -22.20 26.14
CA GLY A 111 10.16 -23.13 26.99
C GLY A 111 8.74 -23.43 26.52
N SER A 112 7.91 -24.00 27.39
CA SER A 112 6.51 -24.24 27.06
C SER A 112 5.78 -22.92 26.86
N PRO A 113 5.00 -22.75 25.76
CA PRO A 113 4.31 -21.50 25.47
C PRO A 113 3.35 -21.12 26.61
N THR A 114 3.64 -20.02 27.29
CA THR A 114 2.78 -19.48 28.36
C THR A 114 1.74 -18.50 27.79
N THR A 115 2.09 -17.83 26.70
CA THR A 115 1.21 -16.89 26.01
C THR A 115 0.83 -17.48 24.66
N LYS A 116 -0.47 -17.60 24.42
CA LYS A 116 -1.03 -18.06 23.15
C LYS A 116 -1.63 -16.89 22.38
N ILE A 117 -1.81 -17.07 21.08
CA ILE A 117 -2.64 -16.17 20.29
C ILE A 117 -4.05 -16.16 20.91
N PRO A 118 -4.64 -14.99 21.21
CA PRO A 118 -5.99 -14.93 21.78
C PRO A 118 -7.01 -15.66 20.89
N ALA A 119 -7.86 -16.49 21.51
CA ALA A 119 -8.81 -17.35 20.80
C ALA A 119 -9.78 -16.59 19.86
N ILE A 120 -10.05 -15.32 20.16
CA ILE A 120 -10.85 -14.44 19.29
C ILE A 120 -10.31 -14.36 17.85
N TYR A 121 -9.00 -14.56 17.65
CA TYR A 121 -8.39 -14.50 16.31
C TYR A 121 -8.40 -15.84 15.57
N GLU A 122 -8.69 -16.98 16.22
CA GLU A 122 -8.66 -18.31 15.58
C GLU A 122 -9.54 -18.38 14.32
N PRO A 123 -10.81 -17.90 14.32
CA PRO A 123 -11.65 -17.92 13.13
C PRO A 123 -11.10 -17.05 11.98
N LEU A 124 -10.51 -15.89 12.31
CA LEU A 124 -9.90 -15.01 11.32
C LEU A 124 -8.62 -15.60 10.74
N ILE A 125 -7.76 -16.17 11.58
CA ILE A 125 -6.51 -16.81 11.15
C ILE A 125 -6.82 -18.00 10.24
N SER A 126 -7.74 -18.86 10.65
CA SER A 126 -8.14 -20.02 9.85
C SER A 126 -8.68 -19.67 8.46
N ARG A 127 -9.36 -18.53 8.36
CA ARG A 127 -9.99 -18.12 7.10
C ARG A 127 -9.10 -17.24 6.22
N PHE A 128 -8.31 -16.35 6.82
CA PHE A 128 -7.64 -15.27 6.10
C PHE A 128 -6.11 -15.32 6.15
N TRP A 129 -5.50 -16.25 6.88
CA TRP A 129 -4.07 -16.45 6.86
C TRP A 129 -3.67 -17.76 6.15
N PRO A 130 -2.63 -17.69 5.30
CA PRO A 130 -1.86 -16.49 4.91
C PRO A 130 -2.70 -15.55 4.03
N GLY A 131 -2.58 -14.21 4.26
CA GLY A 131 -3.38 -13.25 3.51
C GLY A 131 -3.27 -11.79 3.95
N ALA A 132 -4.18 -10.98 3.40
CA ALA A 132 -4.20 -9.53 3.56
C ALA A 132 -4.81 -9.07 4.91
N LEU A 133 -4.59 -9.83 5.99
CA LEU A 133 -5.09 -9.53 7.33
C LEU A 133 -3.93 -9.33 8.31
N THR A 134 -3.96 -8.22 9.03
CA THR A 134 -3.07 -7.93 10.17
C THR A 134 -3.90 -7.95 11.46
N ILE A 135 -3.43 -8.68 12.46
CA ILE A 135 -4.03 -8.73 13.79
C ILE A 135 -3.13 -8.02 14.80
N LEU A 136 -3.70 -7.42 15.83
CA LEU A 136 -2.94 -6.88 16.96
C LEU A 136 -2.76 -7.96 18.06
N LEU A 137 -1.53 -8.14 18.49
CA LEU A 137 -1.18 -9.04 19.60
C LEU A 137 -0.54 -8.26 20.77
N PRO A 138 -0.70 -8.74 22.01
CA PRO A 138 0.01 -8.17 23.14
C PRO A 138 1.52 -8.26 22.94
N ASN A 139 2.24 -7.17 23.22
CA ASN A 139 3.69 -7.16 23.20
C ASN A 139 4.21 -7.65 24.57
N PRO A 140 4.85 -8.83 24.67
CA PRO A 140 5.24 -9.39 25.95
C PRO A 140 6.37 -8.59 26.61
N LYS A 141 6.46 -8.67 27.94
CA LYS A 141 7.65 -8.20 28.67
C LYS A 141 8.87 -9.00 28.20
N GLY A 142 9.96 -8.28 27.88
CA GLY A 142 11.16 -8.90 27.30
C GLY A 142 11.02 -9.24 25.81
N SER A 143 10.11 -8.57 25.12
CA SER A 143 9.86 -8.74 23.69
C SER A 143 11.15 -8.82 22.86
N LEU A 144 11.18 -9.72 21.89
CA LEU A 144 12.25 -9.79 20.89
C LEU A 144 12.21 -8.64 19.88
N LEU A 145 11.07 -7.95 19.76
CA LEU A 145 10.90 -6.85 18.81
C LEU A 145 11.65 -5.60 19.28
N ALA A 146 12.31 -4.94 18.36
CA ALA A 146 12.86 -3.61 18.60
C ALA A 146 11.74 -2.63 18.98
N LYS A 147 12.01 -1.74 19.93
CA LYS A 147 11.02 -0.77 20.45
C LYS A 147 10.43 0.13 19.36
N GLU A 148 11.20 0.41 18.32
CA GLU A 148 10.77 1.21 17.17
C GLU A 148 9.65 0.52 16.37
N VAL A 149 9.60 -0.80 16.34
CA VAL A 149 8.53 -1.56 15.64
C VAL A 149 7.17 -1.24 16.24
N THR A 150 7.08 -1.21 17.55
CA THR A 150 5.83 -0.98 18.28
C THR A 150 5.55 0.49 18.57
N ALA A 151 6.50 1.39 18.29
CA ALA A 151 6.45 2.79 18.74
C ALA A 151 6.16 2.89 20.25
N ASN A 152 6.71 1.98 21.05
CA ASN A 152 6.50 1.80 22.48
C ASN A 152 5.04 1.46 22.88
N LEU A 153 4.19 1.04 21.96
CA LEU A 153 2.85 0.55 22.27
C LEU A 153 2.89 -0.81 22.97
N PRO A 154 1.88 -1.13 23.80
CA PRO A 154 1.78 -2.44 24.48
C PRO A 154 1.35 -3.57 23.55
N THR A 155 1.15 -3.28 22.27
CA THR A 155 0.72 -4.22 21.24
C THR A 155 1.60 -4.09 20.00
N PHE A 156 1.61 -5.13 19.18
CA PHE A 156 2.21 -5.10 17.84
C PHE A 156 1.28 -5.70 16.81
N GLY A 157 1.33 -5.16 15.60
CA GLY A 157 0.59 -5.71 14.46
C GLY A 157 1.40 -6.81 13.79
N VAL A 158 0.79 -7.97 13.54
CA VAL A 158 1.43 -9.10 12.86
C VAL A 158 0.58 -9.61 11.71
N ARG A 159 1.25 -10.05 10.64
CA ARG A 159 0.62 -10.58 9.43
C ARG A 159 1.45 -11.72 8.86
N MET A 160 0.77 -12.76 8.37
CA MET A 160 1.36 -13.79 7.51
C MET A 160 0.90 -13.54 6.07
N PRO A 161 1.76 -13.01 5.17
CA PRO A 161 1.37 -12.68 3.79
C PRO A 161 1.04 -13.95 2.98
N SER A 162 0.11 -13.86 2.01
CA SER A 162 -0.15 -14.97 1.10
C SER A 162 0.90 -15.10 0.00
N SER A 163 1.67 -14.05 -0.29
CA SER A 163 2.81 -14.12 -1.21
C SER A 163 3.78 -15.21 -0.76
N ALA A 164 3.90 -16.26 -1.58
CA ALA A 164 4.83 -17.37 -1.32
C ALA A 164 6.28 -16.87 -1.28
N PHE A 165 6.64 -15.92 -2.13
CA PHE A 165 7.96 -15.30 -2.13
C PHE A 165 8.25 -14.54 -0.83
N ALA A 166 7.30 -13.73 -0.35
CA ALA A 166 7.47 -13.00 0.91
C ALA A 166 7.72 -13.98 2.08
N ARG A 167 6.92 -15.05 2.19
CA ARG A 167 7.11 -16.08 3.21
C ARG A 167 8.43 -16.82 3.04
N LEU A 168 8.85 -17.10 1.79
CA LEU A 168 10.15 -17.72 1.52
C LEU A 168 11.29 -16.85 2.02
N LEU A 169 11.27 -15.56 1.71
CA LEU A 169 12.32 -14.63 2.19
C LEU A 169 12.36 -14.57 3.71
N ILE A 170 11.20 -14.48 4.39
CA ILE A 170 11.11 -14.50 5.85
C ILE A 170 11.66 -15.81 6.41
N HIS A 171 11.27 -16.95 5.82
CA HIS A 171 11.75 -18.27 6.19
C HIS A 171 13.26 -18.40 6.09
N VAL A 172 13.83 -18.02 4.93
CA VAL A 172 15.29 -18.11 4.70
C VAL A 172 16.06 -17.14 5.59
N THR A 173 15.46 -16.00 5.92
CA THR A 173 16.03 -15.04 6.89
C THR A 173 15.99 -15.59 8.31
N ASP A 174 15.00 -16.41 8.64
CA ASP A 174 14.66 -16.88 10.00
C ASP A 174 14.55 -15.71 11.01
N ARG A 175 13.96 -14.62 10.57
CA ARG A 175 13.68 -13.42 11.37
C ARG A 175 12.30 -12.86 11.01
N PRO A 176 11.53 -12.37 12.00
CA PRO A 176 10.34 -11.58 11.70
C PRO A 176 10.75 -10.27 11.02
N LEU A 177 10.07 -9.88 9.97
CA LEU A 177 10.40 -8.66 9.23
C LEU A 177 9.41 -7.54 9.55
N ALA A 178 9.88 -6.43 10.08
CA ALA A 178 9.12 -5.19 10.07
C ALA A 178 9.05 -4.67 8.64
N ALA A 179 7.85 -4.52 8.08
CA ALA A 179 7.72 -4.14 6.68
C ALA A 179 6.51 -3.21 6.43
N PRO A 180 6.69 -1.89 6.49
CA PRO A 180 5.75 -0.94 5.91
C PRO A 180 5.83 -0.97 4.37
N SER A 181 4.89 -0.33 3.68
CA SER A 181 4.98 -0.13 2.23
C SER A 181 6.30 0.53 1.80
N ALA A 182 6.88 0.11 0.68
CA ALA A 182 8.22 0.52 0.26
C ALA A 182 8.25 1.86 -0.52
N ASN A 183 7.50 2.87 -0.08
CA ASN A 183 7.47 4.24 -0.61
C ASN A 183 8.03 5.26 0.40
N ALA A 184 8.43 6.41 -0.07
CA ALA A 184 8.62 7.58 0.80
C ALA A 184 7.28 7.93 1.49
N SER A 185 7.30 8.38 2.77
CA SER A 185 6.11 8.44 3.68
C SER A 185 5.10 9.36 3.11
N THR A 186 4.74 9.86 2.23
CA THR A 186 3.60 10.64 1.71
C THR A 186 3.11 10.14 0.36
N LYS A 187 3.99 9.48 -0.38
CA LYS A 187 3.71 9.01 -1.74
C LYS A 187 2.75 7.81 -1.76
N PRO A 188 2.07 7.54 -2.90
CA PRO A 188 1.29 6.33 -3.09
C PRO A 188 2.11 5.06 -2.83
N SER A 189 1.47 4.00 -2.31
CA SER A 189 2.15 2.73 -2.07
C SER A 189 2.66 2.11 -3.37
N PRO A 190 3.86 1.48 -3.39
CA PRO A 190 4.42 0.89 -4.59
C PRO A 190 3.77 -0.47 -4.84
N THR A 191 3.38 -0.70 -6.07
CA THR A 191 2.80 -1.97 -6.54
C THR A 191 3.68 -2.68 -7.56
N THR A 192 4.77 -2.05 -7.99
CA THR A 192 5.80 -2.63 -8.86
C THR A 192 7.21 -2.35 -8.35
N ALA A 193 8.17 -3.03 -8.94
CA ALA A 193 9.59 -2.89 -8.70
C ALA A 193 10.12 -1.50 -9.00
N GLU A 194 9.71 -1.01 -10.13
CA GLU A 194 10.11 0.28 -10.66
C GLU A 194 9.62 1.40 -9.75
N HIS A 195 8.41 1.24 -9.14
CA HIS A 195 7.89 2.17 -8.15
C HIS A 195 8.80 2.27 -6.92
N VAL A 196 9.29 1.11 -6.43
CA VAL A 196 10.24 1.09 -5.30
C VAL A 196 11.60 1.64 -5.73
N TYR A 197 12.07 1.28 -6.93
CA TYR A 197 13.33 1.80 -7.49
C TYR A 197 13.29 3.32 -7.61
N HIS A 198 12.19 3.88 -8.11
CA HIS A 198 12.00 5.34 -8.21
C HIS A 198 11.98 6.05 -6.86
N ASP A 199 11.37 5.43 -5.85
CA ASP A 199 11.21 6.06 -4.53
C ASP A 199 12.36 5.73 -3.59
N LEU A 200 12.85 4.49 -3.64
CA LEU A 200 13.83 3.91 -2.73
C LEU A 200 14.86 3.03 -3.47
N GLN A 201 14.67 2.88 -4.77
CA GLN A 201 15.46 2.07 -5.71
C GLN A 201 15.39 0.55 -5.43
N ASN A 202 14.31 -0.14 -5.82
CA ASN A 202 14.20 -1.57 -6.23
C ASN A 202 12.83 -2.20 -6.03
N GLY A 203 12.47 -3.13 -6.91
CA GLY A 203 11.38 -4.00 -6.71
C GLY A 203 10.81 -4.88 -7.82
N GLY A 204 9.63 -5.37 -7.97
CA GLY A 204 8.77 -6.20 -8.82
C GLY A 204 7.25 -6.07 -8.43
N PRO A 205 6.20 -6.68 -9.02
CA PRO A 205 4.78 -6.30 -8.86
C PRO A 205 3.97 -6.95 -7.71
N CYS A 206 2.78 -6.36 -7.36
CA CYS A 206 1.86 -6.79 -6.30
C CYS A 206 0.43 -7.04 -6.80
N GLY A 207 -0.25 -8.09 -6.29
CA GLY A 207 -1.53 -8.57 -6.80
C GLY A 207 -2.81 -7.88 -6.29
N VAL A 208 -2.84 -7.29 -5.08
CA VAL A 208 -4.08 -6.72 -4.47
C VAL A 208 -4.16 -5.20 -4.62
N GLY A 209 -3.04 -4.50 -4.61
CA GLY A 209 -2.96 -3.06 -4.88
C GLY A 209 -3.31 -2.14 -3.71
N VAL A 210 -3.90 -2.64 -2.62
CA VAL A 210 -4.15 -1.92 -1.37
C VAL A 210 -3.61 -2.70 -0.19
N GLU A 211 -3.27 -2.00 0.91
CA GLU A 211 -2.67 -2.61 2.08
C GLU A 211 -3.64 -3.55 2.82
N SER A 212 -3.09 -4.34 3.76
CA SER A 212 -3.86 -5.26 4.59
C SER A 212 -4.89 -4.55 5.47
N THR A 213 -5.99 -5.24 5.75
CA THR A 213 -6.92 -4.88 6.83
C THR A 213 -6.25 -5.10 8.17
N VAL A 214 -6.43 -4.16 9.11
CA VAL A 214 -5.89 -4.26 10.46
C VAL A 214 -7.03 -4.36 11.45
N VAL A 215 -7.02 -5.40 12.29
CA VAL A 215 -8.04 -5.64 13.29
C VAL A 215 -7.47 -5.69 14.70
N ASP A 216 -8.26 -5.21 15.66
CA ASP A 216 -7.99 -5.28 17.10
C ASP A 216 -9.09 -6.10 17.78
N GLY A 217 -8.75 -7.32 18.17
CA GLY A 217 -9.59 -8.22 18.95
C GLY A 217 -9.29 -8.18 20.45
N LEU A 218 -8.40 -7.28 20.88
CA LEU A 218 -8.06 -7.11 22.30
C LEU A 218 -9.01 -6.14 23.00
N THR A 219 -9.86 -5.46 22.26
CA THR A 219 -10.92 -4.59 22.75
C THR A 219 -12.27 -5.28 22.70
N ASN A 220 -13.22 -4.81 23.52
CA ASN A 220 -14.62 -5.29 23.51
C ASN A 220 -15.56 -4.09 23.31
N PRO A 221 -16.30 -4.03 22.22
CA PRO A 221 -16.27 -4.93 21.05
C PRO A 221 -14.95 -4.86 20.28
N PRO A 222 -14.62 -5.88 19.45
CA PRO A 222 -13.45 -5.85 18.57
C PRO A 222 -13.63 -4.77 17.50
N ALA A 223 -12.53 -4.31 16.90
CA ALA A 223 -12.55 -3.19 15.96
C ALA A 223 -11.68 -3.43 14.72
N VAL A 224 -12.12 -2.91 13.56
CA VAL A 224 -11.28 -2.71 12.38
C VAL A 224 -10.61 -1.35 12.50
N LEU A 225 -9.28 -1.34 12.60
CA LEU A 225 -8.48 -0.11 12.75
C LEU A 225 -8.07 0.51 11.41
N ARG A 226 -8.00 -0.29 10.37
CA ARG A 226 -7.69 0.14 8.99
C ARG A 226 -8.39 -0.78 8.01
N PRO A 227 -9.21 -0.26 7.08
CA PRO A 227 -9.79 -1.06 6.00
C PRO A 227 -8.70 -1.45 5.00
N GLY A 228 -8.82 -2.61 4.37
CA GLY A 228 -7.84 -3.15 3.43
C GLY A 228 -8.41 -4.22 2.53
N GLY A 229 -7.57 -5.18 2.15
CA GLY A 229 -7.95 -6.25 1.22
C GLY A 229 -8.97 -7.26 1.75
N ILE A 230 -9.26 -7.27 3.07
CA ILE A 230 -10.33 -8.07 3.68
C ILE A 230 -11.39 -7.12 4.21
N GLY A 231 -12.64 -7.38 3.85
CA GLY A 231 -13.75 -6.52 4.21
C GLY A 231 -14.31 -6.72 5.62
N ILE A 232 -14.97 -5.69 6.16
CA ILE A 232 -15.59 -5.79 7.48
C ILE A 232 -16.77 -6.75 7.46
N GLU A 233 -17.49 -6.86 6.34
CA GLU A 233 -18.61 -7.79 6.21
C GLU A 233 -18.15 -9.25 6.23
N GLU A 234 -17.00 -9.53 5.59
CA GLU A 234 -16.38 -10.84 5.68
C GLU A 234 -15.91 -11.17 7.11
N ILE A 235 -15.36 -10.18 7.80
CA ILE A 235 -14.94 -10.31 9.21
C ILE A 235 -16.14 -10.59 10.10
N ARG A 236 -17.28 -9.92 9.90
CA ARG A 236 -18.53 -10.11 10.65
C ARG A 236 -19.11 -11.53 10.55
N THR A 237 -18.80 -12.26 9.48
CA THR A 237 -19.24 -13.66 9.35
C THR A 237 -18.39 -14.62 10.18
N CYS A 238 -17.31 -14.18 10.80
CA CYS A 238 -16.45 -15.02 11.63
C CYS A 238 -16.95 -15.05 13.09
N PRO A 239 -16.99 -16.21 13.73
CA PRO A 239 -17.42 -16.34 15.13
C PRO A 239 -16.66 -15.40 16.08
N GLY A 240 -17.40 -14.63 16.88
CA GLY A 240 -16.88 -13.64 17.81
C GLY A 240 -16.58 -12.27 17.21
N TRP A 241 -16.80 -12.09 15.88
CA TRP A 241 -16.58 -10.82 15.19
C TRP A 241 -17.88 -10.20 14.64
N GLU A 242 -19.04 -10.77 14.96
CA GLU A 242 -20.36 -10.31 14.48
C GLU A 242 -20.63 -8.84 14.81
N ASN A 243 -20.12 -8.38 15.96
CA ASN A 243 -20.29 -7.01 16.44
C ASN A 243 -19.05 -6.14 16.26
N VAL A 244 -18.13 -6.52 15.33
CA VAL A 244 -16.93 -5.73 15.07
C VAL A 244 -17.27 -4.31 14.65
N GLN A 245 -16.58 -3.34 15.24
CA GLN A 245 -16.81 -1.91 15.00
C GLN A 245 -15.75 -1.34 14.04
N VAL A 246 -16.14 -0.25 13.36
CA VAL A 246 -15.20 0.57 12.59
C VAL A 246 -14.44 1.47 13.57
N GLY A 247 -13.16 1.18 13.77
CA GLY A 247 -12.25 1.91 14.66
C GLY A 247 -11.42 3.01 13.96
N TYR A 248 -11.72 3.31 12.69
CA TYR A 248 -11.04 4.32 11.88
C TYR A 248 -12.01 5.46 11.56
N ASN A 249 -12.24 6.39 12.47
CA ASN A 249 -12.95 7.64 12.14
C ASN A 249 -11.92 8.74 11.93
N ASP A 250 -11.87 9.29 10.72
CA ASP A 250 -10.92 10.33 10.32
C ASP A 250 -11.00 11.62 11.17
N SER A 251 -12.16 11.88 11.82
CA SER A 251 -12.37 13.06 12.66
C SER A 251 -11.82 12.94 14.09
N ALA A 252 -11.63 11.71 14.60
CA ALA A 252 -11.20 11.49 15.99
C ALA A 252 -9.66 11.50 16.17
N LEU A 253 -8.90 11.43 15.08
CA LEU A 253 -7.43 11.23 15.12
C LEU A 253 -6.60 12.52 15.03
N GLN A 254 -7.20 13.68 15.20
CA GLN A 254 -6.48 14.97 15.35
C GLN A 254 -5.78 15.11 16.72
N GLY A 255 -5.84 14.09 17.57
CA GLY A 255 -5.23 14.07 18.90
C GLY A 255 -3.73 13.82 18.91
N LYS A 256 -3.09 14.08 20.08
CA LYS A 256 -1.65 13.89 20.33
C LYS A 256 -1.24 12.42 20.50
N GLU A 257 -2.17 11.48 20.50
CA GLU A 257 -1.89 10.06 20.75
C GLU A 257 -1.23 9.37 19.55
N ALA A 258 -0.32 8.44 19.82
CA ALA A 258 0.30 7.60 18.81
C ALA A 258 -0.74 6.69 18.16
N PRO A 259 -0.75 6.53 16.82
CA PRO A 259 -1.70 5.67 16.14
C PRO A 259 -1.47 4.19 16.52
N ARG A 260 -2.53 3.47 16.85
CA ARG A 260 -2.44 2.03 17.19
C ARG A 260 -2.11 1.14 15.98
N SER A 261 -2.26 1.67 14.78
CA SER A 261 -1.97 0.99 13.50
C SER A 261 -1.41 1.96 12.47
N PRO A 262 -0.54 1.49 11.54
CA PRO A 262 -0.08 2.28 10.41
C PRO A 262 -1.26 2.78 9.55
N GLY A 263 -1.16 4.02 9.05
CA GLY A 263 -2.14 4.60 8.14
C GLY A 263 -3.40 5.20 8.81
N MET A 264 -3.46 5.27 10.15
CA MET A 264 -4.58 5.89 10.86
C MET A 264 -4.48 7.42 10.92
N LYS A 265 -3.31 7.99 11.21
CA LYS A 265 -3.16 9.40 11.64
C LYS A 265 -2.68 10.35 10.55
N TYR A 266 -1.78 9.89 9.69
CA TYR A 266 -1.08 10.77 8.76
C TYR A 266 -1.71 10.79 7.37
N ARG A 267 -1.58 11.93 6.67
CA ARG A 267 -1.89 12.01 5.24
C ARG A 267 -0.97 11.05 4.49
N HIS A 268 -1.55 10.20 3.67
CA HIS A 268 -0.85 9.17 2.90
C HIS A 268 -1.32 9.16 1.45
N TYR A 269 -0.56 8.49 0.61
CA TYR A 269 -0.93 8.18 -0.78
C TYR A 269 -1.01 9.39 -1.71
N SER A 270 -0.54 10.57 -1.29
CA SER A 270 -0.65 11.79 -2.08
C SER A 270 0.48 11.89 -3.11
N PRO A 271 0.18 12.02 -4.42
CA PRO A 271 1.16 12.45 -5.40
C PRO A 271 1.58 13.91 -5.12
N LYS A 272 2.53 14.44 -5.90
CA LYS A 272 2.91 15.86 -5.86
C LYS A 272 1.79 16.74 -6.42
N ALA A 273 1.10 16.22 -7.44
CA ALA A 273 -0.04 16.87 -8.06
C ALA A 273 -1.19 17.07 -7.05
N ARG A 274 -1.91 18.16 -7.17
CA ARG A 274 -3.13 18.41 -6.39
C ARG A 274 -4.21 17.39 -6.75
N VAL A 275 -4.68 16.63 -5.79
CA VAL A 275 -5.75 15.63 -5.99
C VAL A 275 -7.11 16.23 -5.62
N VAL A 276 -8.04 16.17 -6.55
CA VAL A 276 -9.45 16.56 -6.38
C VAL A 276 -10.32 15.32 -6.54
N LEU A 277 -10.94 14.89 -5.47
CA LEU A 277 -11.85 13.74 -5.44
C LEU A 277 -13.29 14.23 -5.55
N PHE A 278 -14.00 13.73 -6.55
CA PHE A 278 -15.44 13.85 -6.66
C PHE A 278 -16.08 12.61 -6.06
N GLU A 279 -16.94 12.81 -5.06
CA GLU A 279 -17.67 11.70 -4.44
C GLU A 279 -18.62 11.04 -5.44
N ALA A 280 -18.94 9.77 -5.20
CA ALA A 280 -19.82 9.00 -6.08
C ALA A 280 -21.18 9.67 -6.26
N GLY A 281 -21.68 9.67 -7.50
CA GLY A 281 -22.97 10.28 -7.84
C GLY A 281 -22.93 11.76 -8.16
N SER A 282 -21.73 12.36 -8.20
CA SER A 282 -21.55 13.73 -8.66
C SER A 282 -22.06 13.92 -10.08
N ASP A 283 -22.82 14.98 -10.32
CA ASP A 283 -23.37 15.29 -11.65
C ASP A 283 -22.25 15.61 -12.67
N LEU A 284 -22.26 14.91 -13.81
CA LEU A 284 -21.22 15.02 -14.81
C LEU A 284 -21.03 16.45 -15.36
N ALA A 285 -22.12 17.18 -15.56
CA ALA A 285 -22.03 18.55 -16.08
C ALA A 285 -21.35 19.46 -15.05
N SER A 286 -21.72 19.34 -13.79
CA SER A 286 -21.09 20.05 -12.67
C SER A 286 -19.61 19.70 -12.49
N VAL A 287 -19.25 18.43 -12.66
CA VAL A 287 -17.85 17.96 -12.66
C VAL A 287 -17.07 18.63 -13.80
N ALA A 288 -17.56 18.54 -15.03
CA ALA A 288 -16.92 19.12 -16.21
C ALA A 288 -16.76 20.64 -16.07
N ASP A 289 -17.78 21.33 -15.58
CA ASP A 289 -17.76 22.78 -15.34
C ASP A 289 -16.74 23.15 -14.25
N ARG A 290 -16.63 22.35 -13.20
CA ARG A 290 -15.64 22.58 -12.15
C ARG A 290 -14.22 22.42 -12.69
N VAL A 291 -13.96 21.36 -13.48
CA VAL A 291 -12.65 21.14 -14.11
C VAL A 291 -12.33 22.28 -15.06
N LYS A 292 -13.28 22.72 -15.90
CA LYS A 292 -13.11 23.88 -16.78
C LYS A 292 -12.78 25.16 -16.00
N LYS A 293 -13.50 25.44 -14.91
CA LYS A 293 -13.23 26.60 -14.04
C LYS A 293 -11.85 26.57 -13.43
N ASP A 294 -11.41 25.40 -12.92
CA ASP A 294 -10.08 25.22 -12.37
C ASP A 294 -8.98 25.40 -13.43
N LEU A 295 -9.26 25.04 -14.70
CA LEU A 295 -8.34 25.22 -15.82
C LEU A 295 -8.25 26.70 -16.26
N ILE A 296 -9.36 27.44 -16.27
CA ILE A 296 -9.45 28.83 -16.68
C ILE A 296 -9.06 29.76 -15.53
N GLY A 297 -9.51 29.46 -14.31
CA GLY A 297 -9.51 30.37 -13.16
C GLY A 297 -8.20 30.45 -12.38
N GLY A 298 -7.09 29.82 -12.80
CA GLY A 298 -5.79 29.93 -12.13
C GLY A 298 -5.87 29.62 -10.62
N GLY A 299 -6.26 28.41 -10.26
CA GLY A 299 -6.33 27.98 -8.84
C GLY A 299 -5.00 28.20 -8.14
N GLY A 300 -5.02 28.97 -7.07
CA GLY A 300 -3.91 29.56 -6.32
C GLY A 300 -2.74 28.62 -6.08
N SER A 301 -1.69 28.79 -6.86
CA SER A 301 -0.36 28.41 -6.44
C SER A 301 0.20 29.56 -5.59
N SER A 302 0.66 29.25 -4.39
CA SER A 302 1.26 30.20 -3.44
C SER A 302 2.61 30.78 -3.89
N ASN A 303 3.02 30.53 -5.15
CA ASN A 303 4.20 31.13 -5.76
C ASN A 303 3.76 32.04 -6.91
N GLY A 304 3.75 33.35 -6.63
CA GLY A 304 3.27 34.42 -7.46
C GLY A 304 4.03 34.59 -8.79
N ASN A 305 3.69 33.81 -9.80
CA ASN A 305 3.97 34.11 -11.20
C ASN A 305 2.67 33.99 -12.00
N ALA A 306 1.99 35.10 -12.17
CA ALA A 306 0.79 35.26 -13.00
C ALA A 306 1.18 35.37 -14.48
N ASN A 307 1.83 34.36 -15.05
CA ASN A 307 2.12 34.32 -16.48
C ASN A 307 1.46 33.08 -17.11
N GLY A 308 0.44 33.35 -17.91
CA GLY A 308 -0.04 32.64 -19.09
C GLY A 308 -0.23 31.10 -19.00
N PHE A 309 -1.45 30.69 -19.11
CA PHE A 309 -2.00 29.32 -19.12
C PHE A 309 -1.54 28.39 -20.26
N SER A 310 -0.42 28.63 -20.92
CA SER A 310 0.11 27.75 -21.97
C SER A 310 0.82 26.55 -21.34
N GLY A 311 0.32 25.33 -21.59
CA GLY A 311 1.02 24.09 -21.30
C GLY A 311 0.65 23.39 -19.99
N ARG A 312 -0.51 23.64 -19.37
CA ARG A 312 -0.96 22.86 -18.21
C ARG A 312 -1.17 21.40 -18.55
N LYS A 313 -0.84 20.53 -17.58
CA LYS A 313 -1.07 19.10 -17.65
C LYS A 313 -2.02 18.70 -16.54
N ILE A 314 -3.04 17.93 -16.85
CA ILE A 314 -3.94 17.36 -15.82
C ILE A 314 -4.12 15.87 -16.00
N GLY A 315 -4.39 15.17 -14.90
CA GLY A 315 -4.82 13.78 -14.88
C GLY A 315 -6.32 13.69 -14.69
N ILE A 316 -7.00 12.81 -15.42
CA ILE A 316 -8.39 12.41 -15.19
C ILE A 316 -8.40 10.93 -14.94
N VAL A 317 -8.85 10.51 -13.77
CA VAL A 317 -8.94 9.12 -13.35
C VAL A 317 -10.41 8.74 -13.28
N ARG A 318 -10.81 7.88 -14.22
CA ARG A 318 -12.19 7.42 -14.38
C ARG A 318 -12.38 6.02 -13.79
N THR A 319 -13.57 5.80 -13.29
CA THR A 319 -13.98 4.50 -12.76
C THR A 319 -15.22 3.96 -13.48
N LYS A 320 -16.42 4.47 -13.18
CA LYS A 320 -17.69 3.87 -13.59
C LYS A 320 -18.45 4.67 -14.66
N THR A 321 -18.56 5.96 -14.48
CA THR A 321 -19.55 6.77 -15.21
C THR A 321 -18.96 7.87 -16.08
N TRP A 322 -17.76 8.34 -15.78
CA TRP A 322 -17.18 9.43 -16.51
C TRP A 322 -16.78 9.03 -17.94
N PRO A 323 -17.12 9.83 -18.95
CA PRO A 323 -16.61 9.66 -20.30
C PRO A 323 -15.14 10.03 -20.41
N ILE A 324 -14.48 9.63 -21.49
CA ILE A 324 -13.09 10.00 -21.79
C ILE A 324 -12.94 11.53 -21.70
N ALA A 325 -11.92 11.95 -20.96
CA ALA A 325 -11.59 13.36 -20.74
C ALA A 325 -12.79 14.23 -20.34
N LEU A 326 -13.79 13.67 -19.66
CA LEU A 326 -15.05 14.36 -19.28
C LEU A 326 -15.77 15.01 -20.45
N SER A 327 -15.57 14.54 -21.69
CA SER A 327 -16.06 15.16 -22.91
C SER A 327 -15.68 16.65 -23.06
N LEU A 328 -14.50 17.04 -22.55
CA LEU A 328 -14.00 18.42 -22.61
C LEU A 328 -13.63 18.85 -24.04
N SER A 329 -13.40 17.90 -24.94
CA SER A 329 -13.04 18.14 -26.36
C SER A 329 -13.36 16.93 -27.22
N ASP A 330 -13.70 17.18 -28.49
CA ASP A 330 -13.84 16.18 -29.56
C ASP A 330 -12.48 15.84 -30.22
N ALA A 331 -11.36 16.21 -29.62
CA ALA A 331 -10.02 16.12 -30.19
C ALA A 331 -9.51 14.68 -30.33
N GLU A 332 -8.60 14.47 -31.29
CA GLU A 332 -7.92 13.19 -31.53
C GLU A 332 -7.16 12.71 -30.30
N THR A 333 -7.35 11.45 -29.95
CA THR A 333 -6.75 10.78 -28.81
C THR A 333 -5.46 10.08 -29.23
N LYS A 334 -4.33 10.41 -28.61
CA LYS A 334 -3.11 9.61 -28.71
C LYS A 334 -3.06 8.63 -27.53
N GLN A 335 -3.10 7.35 -27.82
CA GLN A 335 -2.97 6.31 -26.81
C GLN A 335 -1.51 6.01 -26.53
N THR A 336 -1.07 6.12 -25.29
CA THR A 336 0.21 5.62 -24.82
C THR A 336 -0.06 4.47 -23.85
N THR A 337 0.34 3.27 -24.19
CA THR A 337 0.18 2.10 -23.35
C THR A 337 1.44 1.90 -22.52
N GLN A 338 1.34 1.98 -21.20
CA GLN A 338 2.38 1.52 -20.30
C GLN A 338 2.07 0.08 -19.90
N ALA A 339 2.90 -0.86 -20.32
CA ALA A 339 2.79 -2.24 -19.91
C ALA A 339 3.18 -2.38 -18.44
N SER A 340 2.28 -2.87 -17.59
CA SER A 340 2.68 -3.49 -16.34
C SER A 340 3.09 -4.94 -16.62
N ASN A 341 4.11 -5.46 -15.93
CA ASN A 341 4.62 -6.82 -16.16
C ASN A 341 3.64 -7.95 -15.77
N ASP A 342 2.41 -7.64 -15.34
CA ASP A 342 1.41 -8.58 -14.82
C ASP A 342 0.19 -8.81 -15.74
N GLY A 343 0.24 -8.36 -16.99
CA GLY A 343 -0.87 -8.55 -17.92
C GLY A 343 -2.03 -7.54 -17.79
N ASP A 344 -2.10 -6.75 -16.73
CA ASP A 344 -3.00 -5.60 -16.62
C ASP A 344 -2.29 -4.36 -17.19
N THR A 345 -2.58 -4.05 -18.44
CA THR A 345 -2.05 -2.85 -19.12
C THR A 345 -2.79 -1.61 -18.64
N LEU A 346 -2.08 -0.73 -17.93
CA LEU A 346 -2.60 0.61 -17.65
C LEU A 346 -2.57 1.42 -18.94
N SER A 347 -3.73 1.70 -19.51
CA SER A 347 -3.86 2.53 -20.71
C SER A 347 -4.01 3.99 -20.31
N ILE A 348 -3.04 4.82 -20.67
CA ILE A 348 -3.09 6.26 -20.49
C ILE A 348 -3.36 6.90 -21.85
N HIS A 349 -4.44 7.66 -21.95
CA HIS A 349 -4.79 8.41 -23.14
C HIS A 349 -4.33 9.86 -22.98
N GLN A 350 -3.43 10.31 -23.84
CA GLN A 350 -3.01 11.70 -23.89
C GLN A 350 -3.87 12.46 -24.89
N ILE A 351 -4.57 13.50 -24.45
CA ILE A 351 -5.53 14.27 -25.22
C ILE A 351 -5.17 15.75 -25.09
N SER A 352 -5.15 16.47 -26.20
CA SER A 352 -5.00 17.93 -26.20
C SER A 352 -6.37 18.58 -26.22
N VAL A 353 -6.69 19.33 -25.18
CA VAL A 353 -7.97 20.04 -25.03
C VAL A 353 -7.75 21.55 -25.31
N PRO A 354 -8.36 22.13 -26.34
CA PRO A 354 -8.28 23.56 -26.59
C PRO A 354 -8.98 24.34 -25.46
N LEU A 355 -8.36 25.42 -25.00
CA LEU A 355 -8.90 26.34 -24.01
C LEU A 355 -8.60 27.78 -24.43
N GLY A 356 -9.50 28.37 -25.22
CA GLY A 356 -9.26 29.68 -25.84
C GLY A 356 -8.04 29.63 -26.74
N ASP A 357 -7.06 30.55 -26.53
CA ASP A 357 -5.82 30.66 -27.31
C ASP A 357 -4.73 29.67 -26.85
N SER A 358 -5.00 28.81 -25.86
CA SER A 358 -4.06 27.84 -25.31
C SER A 358 -4.62 26.40 -25.37
N SER A 359 -3.76 25.43 -25.12
CA SER A 359 -4.19 24.03 -24.99
C SER A 359 -3.71 23.43 -23.66
N THR A 360 -4.52 22.51 -23.10
CA THR A 360 -4.20 21.71 -21.92
C THR A 360 -3.98 20.27 -22.34
N THR A 361 -2.92 19.65 -21.83
CA THR A 361 -2.71 18.22 -21.99
C THR A 361 -3.46 17.46 -20.90
N VAL A 362 -4.38 16.61 -21.30
CA VAL A 362 -5.13 15.72 -20.42
C VAL A 362 -4.57 14.31 -20.52
N TYR A 363 -4.18 13.73 -19.39
CA TYR A 363 -3.85 12.32 -19.25
C TYR A 363 -5.06 11.60 -18.64
N ASP A 364 -5.79 10.88 -19.49
CA ASP A 364 -7.01 10.18 -19.11
C ASP A 364 -6.72 8.71 -18.85
N VAL A 365 -7.12 8.20 -17.69
CA VAL A 365 -6.91 6.83 -17.26
C VAL A 365 -8.21 6.22 -16.77
N HIS A 366 -8.58 5.05 -17.31
CA HIS A 366 -9.73 4.29 -16.86
C HIS A 366 -9.28 3.09 -16.03
N LEU A 367 -9.68 3.04 -14.76
CA LEU A 367 -9.32 1.96 -13.82
C LEU A 367 -10.21 0.72 -13.94
N GLY A 368 -11.26 0.77 -14.77
CA GLY A 368 -12.31 -0.24 -14.81
C GLY A 368 -13.44 0.06 -13.84
N ALA A 369 -14.52 -0.73 -13.90
CA ALA A 369 -15.74 -0.49 -13.14
C ALA A 369 -15.84 -1.32 -11.85
N SER A 370 -15.04 -2.38 -11.69
CA SER A 370 -15.05 -3.20 -10.48
C SER A 370 -14.12 -2.64 -9.39
N ALA A 371 -14.48 -2.84 -8.14
CA ALA A 371 -13.66 -2.41 -7.01
C ALA A 371 -12.26 -3.03 -7.03
N GLU A 372 -12.14 -4.28 -7.54
CA GLU A 372 -10.88 -5.00 -7.67
C GLU A 372 -9.95 -4.35 -8.71
N SER A 373 -10.47 -4.01 -9.89
CA SER A 373 -9.68 -3.34 -10.93
C SER A 373 -9.23 -1.96 -10.48
N ILE A 374 -10.13 -1.20 -9.83
CA ILE A 374 -9.83 0.12 -9.28
C ILE A 374 -8.75 0.02 -8.20
N ALA A 375 -8.88 -0.91 -7.26
CA ALA A 375 -7.90 -1.12 -6.20
C ALA A 375 -6.50 -1.44 -6.76
N ARG A 376 -6.41 -2.36 -7.74
CA ARG A 376 -5.14 -2.73 -8.39
C ARG A 376 -4.49 -1.56 -9.13
N GLY A 377 -5.29 -0.79 -9.88
CA GLY A 377 -4.80 0.29 -10.72
C GLY A 377 -4.50 1.61 -9.98
N LEU A 378 -5.11 1.84 -8.81
CA LEU A 378 -5.13 3.13 -8.14
C LEU A 378 -3.73 3.74 -7.91
N PHE A 379 -2.87 3.03 -7.19
CA PHE A 379 -1.56 3.57 -6.84
C PHE A 379 -0.62 3.68 -8.04
N ALA A 380 -0.69 2.72 -8.97
CA ALA A 380 0.06 2.79 -10.22
C ALA A 380 -0.33 4.02 -11.05
N THR A 381 -1.63 4.30 -11.16
CA THR A 381 -2.16 5.48 -11.88
C THR A 381 -1.69 6.78 -11.24
N LEU A 382 -1.84 6.93 -9.92
CA LEU A 382 -1.38 8.14 -9.23
C LEU A 382 0.12 8.37 -9.43
N ARG A 383 0.94 7.32 -9.46
CA ARG A 383 2.38 7.40 -9.73
C ARG A 383 2.69 7.76 -11.17
N SER A 384 2.01 7.14 -12.13
CA SER A 384 2.21 7.44 -13.55
C SER A 384 1.87 8.89 -13.87
N LEU A 385 0.76 9.39 -13.32
CA LEU A 385 0.38 10.81 -13.48
C LEU A 385 1.36 11.76 -12.80
N ASP A 386 1.90 11.37 -11.63
CA ASP A 386 2.93 12.16 -10.94
C ASP A 386 4.25 12.20 -11.74
N ALA A 387 4.61 11.11 -12.44
CA ALA A 387 5.77 11.05 -13.32
C ALA A 387 5.62 11.95 -14.56
N GLU A 388 4.39 12.13 -15.06
CA GLU A 388 4.08 13.08 -16.14
C GLU A 388 4.11 14.55 -15.69
N ASN A 389 4.30 14.78 -14.39
CA ASN A 389 4.28 16.11 -13.75
C ASN A 389 3.00 16.87 -14.03
N VAL A 390 1.86 16.22 -13.82
CA VAL A 390 0.56 16.89 -13.94
C VAL A 390 0.35 17.87 -12.77
N ASP A 391 -0.35 18.98 -13.03
CA ASP A 391 -0.62 20.02 -12.02
C ASP A 391 -1.74 19.61 -11.07
N ALA A 392 -2.73 18.87 -11.58
CA ALA A 392 -3.86 18.37 -10.82
C ALA A 392 -4.32 17.00 -11.33
N ILE A 393 -4.90 16.20 -10.43
CA ILE A 393 -5.53 14.92 -10.74
C ILE A 393 -6.98 14.98 -10.26
N TYR A 394 -7.92 14.82 -11.20
CA TYR A 394 -9.35 14.74 -10.93
C TYR A 394 -9.78 13.28 -10.93
N ILE A 395 -10.42 12.83 -9.86
CA ILE A 395 -10.72 11.42 -9.65
C ILE A 395 -12.22 11.23 -9.47
N GLU A 396 -12.78 10.29 -10.24
CA GLU A 396 -14.13 9.79 -10.04
C GLU A 396 -14.17 8.83 -8.86
N GLY A 397 -14.86 9.22 -7.78
CA GLY A 397 -15.11 8.36 -6.62
C GLY A 397 -16.13 7.26 -6.93
N ILE A 398 -16.07 6.20 -6.14
CA ILE A 398 -17.06 5.10 -6.16
C ILE A 398 -17.85 5.10 -4.85
N ARG A 399 -18.99 4.43 -4.85
CA ARG A 399 -19.77 4.28 -3.61
C ARG A 399 -19.04 3.36 -2.65
N ASP A 400 -18.81 3.81 -1.44
CA ASP A 400 -18.14 3.04 -0.39
C ASP A 400 -19.06 1.99 0.26
N ASP A 401 -20.38 2.06 0.00
CA ASP A 401 -21.38 1.05 0.39
C ASP A 401 -21.53 -0.11 -0.63
N GLU A 402 -20.78 -0.10 -1.73
CA GLU A 402 -20.76 -1.20 -2.72
C GLU A 402 -19.83 -2.36 -2.31
N GLY A 403 -19.45 -2.43 -1.07
CA GLY A 403 -18.63 -3.47 -0.49
C GLY A 403 -17.31 -2.97 0.09
N ASP A 404 -16.66 -3.85 0.79
CA ASP A 404 -15.52 -3.52 1.64
C ASP A 404 -14.28 -3.03 0.90
N LEU A 405 -14.03 -3.60 -0.29
CA LEU A 405 -12.91 -3.17 -1.12
C LEU A 405 -13.16 -1.76 -1.68
N ALA A 406 -14.42 -1.43 -2.02
CA ALA A 406 -14.81 -0.09 -2.41
C ALA A 406 -14.61 0.90 -1.26
N ALA A 407 -14.98 0.54 -0.04
CA ALA A 407 -14.71 1.34 1.15
C ALA A 407 -13.20 1.53 1.39
N ALA A 408 -12.39 0.48 1.17
CA ALA A 408 -10.93 0.57 1.27
C ALA A 408 -10.34 1.51 0.22
N VAL A 409 -10.80 1.44 -1.02
CA VAL A 409 -10.40 2.35 -2.12
C VAL A 409 -10.74 3.79 -1.76
N MET A 410 -11.99 4.07 -1.36
CA MET A 410 -12.42 5.41 -1.01
C MET A 410 -11.68 6.00 0.18
N ASN A 411 -11.36 5.17 1.20
CA ASN A 411 -10.50 5.60 2.30
C ASN A 411 -9.12 6.08 1.81
N ARG A 412 -8.51 5.39 0.82
CA ARG A 412 -7.22 5.80 0.23
C ARG A 412 -7.35 7.06 -0.60
N LEU A 413 -8.40 7.15 -1.40
CA LEU A 413 -8.67 8.33 -2.22
C LEU A 413 -8.90 9.57 -1.36
N ARG A 414 -9.71 9.46 -0.29
CA ARG A 414 -9.93 10.55 0.66
C ARG A 414 -8.64 10.96 1.38
N LYS A 415 -7.74 10.03 1.69
CA LYS A 415 -6.42 10.35 2.27
C LYS A 415 -5.43 10.95 1.28
N ALA A 416 -5.56 10.66 0.00
CA ALA A 416 -4.76 11.26 -1.07
C ALA A 416 -5.26 12.66 -1.44
N ALA A 417 -6.57 12.89 -1.38
CA ALA A 417 -7.21 14.11 -1.87
C ALA A 417 -6.89 15.34 -0.99
N GLU A 418 -6.74 16.49 -1.65
CA GLU A 418 -6.70 17.81 -1.02
C GLU A 418 -8.06 18.49 -1.01
N VAL A 419 -8.89 18.15 -1.99
CA VAL A 419 -10.20 18.73 -2.17
C VAL A 419 -11.22 17.62 -2.38
N PHE A 420 -12.31 17.71 -1.64
CA PHE A 420 -13.47 16.83 -1.79
C PHE A 420 -14.60 17.64 -2.40
N VAL A 421 -15.23 17.09 -3.42
CA VAL A 421 -16.35 17.75 -4.11
C VAL A 421 -17.55 16.82 -4.07
N VAL A 422 -18.63 17.31 -3.48
CA VAL A 422 -19.96 16.70 -3.54
C VAL A 422 -20.80 17.65 -4.38
N VAL A 423 -21.20 17.25 -5.58
CA VAL A 423 -22.01 18.04 -6.54
C VAL A 423 -23.22 17.27 -6.99
#